data_7b2bc294f8507cf4afde0e9b7c481228
#
_entry.id   7b2bc294f8507cf4afde0e9b7c481228
#
_cell.length_a   1.000
_cell.length_b   1.000
_cell.length_c   1.000
_cell.angle_alpha   90.00
_cell.angle_beta   90.00
_cell.angle_gamma   90.00
#
_symmetry.space_group_name_H-M   'P 1'
#
loop_
_entity.id
_entity.type
_entity.pdbx_description
1 polymer ?
#
loop_
_entity_poly.entity_id
_entity_poly.type
_entity_poly.pdbx_seq_one_letter_code
_entity_poly.pdbx_strand_id
1 'polypeptide(L)'
;MIELTIIEKADTPAAWLEQFKAYAGIADNAQDSLLQAILSKAVLSVQQKADRSLIACTFELYEDEVEGNAVRLYQSVSQVVSVKHEGNGVAYSFIGRKVHVAHSPETVTYKTEPHLADIDTLLPIVYQYATALYDGEDSKTLASILSQC
;
A
#
# COMPACT_ATOMS: atom_id res chain seq x y z
N MET A 1 -6.75 5.82 -17.84
CA MET A 1 -5.66 6.11 -16.88
C MET A 1 -6.19 5.99 -15.46
N ILE A 2 -5.47 5.31 -14.62
CA ILE A 2 -5.82 5.13 -13.22
C ILE A 2 -4.76 5.84 -12.37
N GLU A 3 -5.18 6.72 -11.49
CA GLU A 3 -4.30 7.35 -10.50
C GLU A 3 -4.73 6.91 -9.11
N LEU A 4 -3.80 6.35 -8.36
CA LEU A 4 -3.99 5.95 -6.97
C LEU A 4 -3.12 6.80 -6.07
N THR A 5 -3.75 7.56 -5.17
CA THR A 5 -3.08 8.49 -4.26
C THR A 5 -3.36 8.09 -2.81
N ILE A 6 -2.32 8.06 -1.98
CA ILE A 6 -2.48 7.90 -0.54
C ILE A 6 -2.76 9.28 0.05
N ILE A 7 -3.95 9.49 0.60
CA ILE A 7 -4.32 10.75 1.26
C ILE A 7 -4.12 10.70 2.78
N GLU A 8 -4.09 9.51 3.36
CA GLU A 8 -3.80 9.30 4.78
C GLU A 8 -3.23 7.90 4.97
N LYS A 9 -2.28 7.74 5.88
CA LYS A 9 -1.73 6.44 6.24
C LYS A 9 -1.40 6.38 7.73
N ALA A 10 -1.58 5.21 8.33
CA ALA A 10 -1.14 4.94 9.69
C ALA A 10 0.39 4.90 9.76
N ASP A 11 0.93 5.21 10.94
CA ASP A 11 2.36 5.06 11.19
C ASP A 11 2.75 3.58 11.17
N THR A 12 3.97 3.32 10.72
CA THR A 12 4.56 1.99 10.82
C THR A 12 4.74 1.64 12.31
N PRO A 13 4.31 0.45 12.77
CA PRO A 13 4.50 0.06 14.17
C PRO A 13 5.97 0.18 14.60
N ALA A 14 6.21 0.75 15.78
CA ALA A 14 7.55 0.97 16.31
C ALA A 14 8.38 -0.32 16.42
N ALA A 15 7.71 -1.44 16.73
CA ALA A 15 8.36 -2.74 16.81
C ALA A 15 9.01 -3.18 15.49
N TRP A 16 8.48 -2.74 14.35
CA TRP A 16 9.03 -3.12 13.04
C TRP A 16 10.39 -2.46 12.78
N LEU A 17 10.62 -1.26 13.28
CA LEU A 17 11.94 -0.63 13.18
C LEU A 17 12.98 -1.45 13.95
N GLU A 18 12.67 -1.86 15.17
CA GLU A 18 13.59 -2.67 15.98
C GLU A 18 13.85 -4.04 15.35
N GLN A 19 12.83 -4.67 14.79
CA GLN A 19 12.96 -5.94 14.07
C GLN A 19 13.80 -5.78 12.79
N PHE A 20 13.59 -4.71 12.06
CA PHE A 20 14.39 -4.41 10.87
C PHE A 20 15.87 -4.19 11.24
N LYS A 21 16.14 -3.42 12.28
CA LYS A 21 17.50 -3.18 12.76
C LYS A 21 18.20 -4.50 13.15
N ALA A 22 17.48 -5.37 13.86
CA ALA A 22 17.99 -6.70 14.22
C ALA A 22 18.28 -7.55 12.98
N TYR A 23 17.38 -7.53 12.00
CA TYR A 23 17.55 -8.25 10.75
C TYR A 23 18.78 -7.78 9.97
N ALA A 24 18.97 -6.46 9.89
CA ALA A 24 20.09 -5.85 9.16
C ALA A 24 21.42 -5.80 9.95
N GLY A 25 21.40 -6.21 11.22
CA GLY A 25 22.61 -6.18 12.08
C GLY A 25 22.99 -4.80 12.55
N ILE A 26 22.04 -3.88 12.70
CA ILE A 26 22.28 -2.50 13.15
C ILE A 26 21.99 -2.40 14.64
N ALA A 27 23.00 -2.07 15.44
CA ALA A 27 22.88 -2.08 16.90
C ALA A 27 22.68 -0.68 17.52
N ASP A 28 23.08 0.40 16.84
CA ASP A 28 22.99 1.75 17.37
C ASP A 28 21.73 2.49 16.86
N ASN A 29 21.50 3.70 17.42
CA ASN A 29 20.34 4.52 17.09
C ASN A 29 20.70 5.76 16.24
N ALA A 30 21.92 5.83 15.74
CA ALA A 30 22.42 7.02 15.05
C ALA A 30 21.68 7.33 13.74
N GLN A 31 21.12 6.31 13.10
CA GLN A 31 20.46 6.42 11.81
C GLN A 31 18.97 6.10 11.88
N ASP A 32 18.35 6.13 13.05
CA ASP A 32 16.94 5.69 13.20
C ASP A 32 15.98 6.46 12.30
N SER A 33 16.16 7.76 12.12
CA SER A 33 15.31 8.55 11.22
C SER A 33 15.41 8.10 9.76
N LEU A 34 16.63 7.82 9.28
CA LEU A 34 16.87 7.30 7.95
C LEU A 34 16.28 5.89 7.80
N LEU A 35 16.51 5.04 8.79
CA LEU A 35 16.01 3.65 8.77
C LEU A 35 14.50 3.61 8.80
N GLN A 36 13.85 4.50 9.54
CA GLN A 36 12.39 4.63 9.56
C GLN A 36 11.85 5.03 8.19
N ALA A 37 12.49 5.97 7.50
CA ALA A 37 12.09 6.37 6.16
C ALA A 37 12.25 5.23 5.15
N ILE A 38 13.35 4.48 5.22
CA ILE A 38 13.61 3.31 4.38
C ILE A 38 12.56 2.22 4.64
N LEU A 39 12.28 1.94 5.91
CA LEU A 39 11.28 0.95 6.29
C LEU A 39 9.88 1.33 5.79
N SER A 40 9.49 2.59 5.93
CA SER A 40 8.20 3.09 5.43
C SER A 40 8.08 2.93 3.92
N LYS A 41 9.14 3.22 3.17
CA LYS A 41 9.18 3.01 1.72
C LYS A 41 9.06 1.53 1.37
N ALA A 42 9.74 0.66 2.09
CA ALA A 42 9.69 -0.78 1.89
C ALA A 42 8.27 -1.33 2.14
N VAL A 43 7.63 -0.90 3.22
CA VAL A 43 6.25 -1.29 3.54
C VAL A 43 5.31 -0.92 2.40
N LEU A 44 5.37 0.31 1.90
CA LEU A 44 4.51 0.76 0.82
C LEU A 44 4.78 0.00 -0.49
N SER A 45 6.04 -0.28 -0.81
CA SER A 45 6.41 -1.02 -2.01
C SER A 45 5.93 -2.46 -2.00
N VAL A 46 6.09 -3.14 -0.86
CA VAL A 46 5.65 -4.54 -0.69
C VAL A 46 4.12 -4.62 -0.70
N GLN A 47 3.45 -3.74 0.02
CA GLN A 47 1.99 -3.68 0.08
C GLN A 47 1.37 -3.44 -1.31
N GLN A 48 1.96 -2.57 -2.10
CA GLN A 48 1.53 -2.31 -3.48
C GLN A 48 1.73 -3.53 -4.38
N LYS A 49 2.89 -4.15 -4.31
CA LYS A 49 3.21 -5.33 -5.14
C LYS A 49 2.35 -6.54 -4.79
N ALA A 50 2.17 -6.80 -3.50
CA ALA A 50 1.38 -7.93 -3.01
C ALA A 50 -0.13 -7.71 -3.18
N ASP A 51 -0.55 -6.48 -3.40
CA ASP A 51 -1.98 -6.08 -3.40
C ASP A 51 -2.66 -6.48 -2.09
N ARG A 52 -1.95 -6.29 -0.98
CA ARG A 52 -2.39 -6.53 0.40
C ARG A 52 -1.95 -5.39 1.29
N SER A 53 -2.72 -5.08 2.33
CA SER A 53 -2.37 -4.00 3.25
C SER A 53 -1.50 -4.51 4.39
N LEU A 54 -0.46 -3.73 4.71
CA LEU A 54 0.39 -3.93 5.89
C LEU A 54 0.12 -2.86 6.94
N ILE A 55 -0.28 -1.68 6.51
CA ILE A 55 -0.72 -0.58 7.37
C ILE A 55 -2.06 -0.06 6.85
N ALA A 56 -2.87 0.51 7.74
CA ALA A 56 -4.13 1.12 7.35
C ALA A 56 -3.87 2.41 6.55
N CYS A 57 -4.55 2.53 5.41
CA CYS A 57 -4.44 3.70 4.54
C CYS A 57 -5.82 4.19 4.12
N THR A 58 -5.89 5.46 3.74
CA THR A 58 -7.01 6.01 2.98
C THR A 58 -6.49 6.36 1.60
N PHE A 59 -7.11 5.79 0.58
CA PHE A 59 -6.74 6.00 -0.81
C PHE A 59 -7.80 6.83 -1.53
N GLU A 60 -7.34 7.60 -2.51
CA GLU A 60 -8.17 8.20 -3.53
C GLU A 60 -7.77 7.61 -4.87
N LEU A 61 -8.71 6.94 -5.53
CA LEU A 61 -8.50 6.36 -6.86
C LEU A 61 -9.31 7.16 -7.86
N TYR A 62 -8.63 7.68 -8.90
CA TYR A 62 -9.26 8.33 -10.03
C TYR A 62 -9.10 7.47 -11.26
N GLU A 63 -10.20 7.24 -11.98
CA GLU A 63 -10.21 6.52 -13.25
C GLU A 63 -11.01 7.33 -14.27
N ASP A 64 -10.35 7.74 -15.35
CA ASP A 64 -10.95 8.58 -16.38
C ASP A 64 -11.83 7.80 -17.37
N GLU A 65 -11.54 6.51 -17.58
CA GLU A 65 -12.33 5.62 -18.41
C GLU A 65 -12.67 4.35 -17.62
N VAL A 66 -13.91 4.27 -17.16
CA VAL A 66 -14.38 3.11 -16.39
C VAL A 66 -14.91 2.04 -17.36
N GLU A 67 -14.22 0.90 -17.41
CA GLU A 67 -14.60 -0.24 -18.23
C GLU A 67 -15.65 -1.10 -17.51
N GLY A 68 -16.72 -1.47 -18.24
CA GLY A 68 -17.74 -2.36 -17.72
C GLY A 68 -18.51 -1.82 -16.53
N ASN A 69 -18.53 -0.49 -16.34
CA ASN A 69 -19.18 0.19 -15.22
C ASN A 69 -18.67 -0.27 -13.85
N ALA A 70 -17.40 -0.68 -13.75
CA ALA A 70 -16.80 -1.15 -12.51
C ALA A 70 -15.40 -0.61 -12.34
N VAL A 71 -15.09 -0.11 -11.14
CA VAL A 71 -13.76 0.35 -10.72
C VAL A 71 -13.19 -0.67 -9.74
N ARG A 72 -12.04 -1.27 -10.09
CA ARG A 72 -11.36 -2.20 -9.19
C ARG A 72 -10.59 -1.42 -8.13
N LEU A 73 -10.80 -1.80 -6.87
CA LEU A 73 -10.03 -1.25 -5.75
C LEU A 73 -8.86 -2.18 -5.41
N TYR A 74 -7.79 -1.57 -4.89
CA TYR A 74 -6.52 -2.25 -4.63
C TYR A 74 -6.29 -2.44 -3.14
N GLN A 75 -5.52 -3.46 -2.80
CA GLN A 75 -5.14 -3.84 -1.44
C GLN A 75 -6.34 -4.35 -0.62
N SER A 76 -6.21 -4.38 0.70
CA SER A 76 -7.21 -4.99 1.59
C SER A 76 -8.27 -3.94 1.96
N VAL A 77 -9.24 -3.74 1.09
CA VAL A 77 -10.30 -2.74 1.26
C VAL A 77 -11.18 -3.08 2.46
N SER A 78 -11.33 -2.15 3.39
CA SER A 78 -12.23 -2.28 4.54
C SER A 78 -13.52 -1.49 4.40
N GLN A 79 -13.46 -0.34 3.73
CA GLN A 79 -14.62 0.55 3.62
C GLN A 79 -14.48 1.47 2.39
N VAL A 80 -15.57 1.60 1.64
CA VAL A 80 -15.68 2.67 0.63
C VAL A 80 -16.25 3.91 1.33
N VAL A 81 -15.52 5.02 1.28
CA VAL A 81 -15.91 6.27 1.94
C VAL A 81 -16.83 7.10 1.04
N SER A 82 -16.45 7.28 -0.22
CA SER A 82 -17.24 8.04 -1.18
C SER A 82 -16.93 7.65 -2.62
N VAL A 83 -17.92 7.79 -3.49
CA VAL A 83 -17.76 7.65 -4.94
C VAL A 83 -18.32 8.91 -5.56
N LYS A 84 -17.53 9.57 -6.40
CA LYS A 84 -17.90 10.84 -7.01
C LYS A 84 -17.66 10.85 -8.52
N HIS A 85 -18.60 11.45 -9.24
CA HIS A 85 -18.48 11.77 -10.65
C HIS A 85 -18.51 13.29 -10.79
N GLU A 86 -17.44 13.86 -11.35
CA GLU A 86 -17.30 15.32 -11.50
C GLU A 86 -17.54 16.10 -10.18
N GLY A 87 -17.03 15.59 -9.07
CA GLY A 87 -17.16 16.21 -7.75
C GLY A 87 -18.48 15.97 -7.03
N ASN A 88 -19.45 15.30 -7.65
CA ASN A 88 -20.75 15.01 -7.07
C ASN A 88 -20.85 13.54 -6.64
N GLY A 89 -21.40 13.29 -5.45
CA GLY A 89 -21.68 11.96 -4.96
C GLY A 89 -22.63 11.21 -5.90
N VAL A 90 -22.33 9.94 -6.19
CA VAL A 90 -23.14 9.09 -7.06
C VAL A 90 -23.48 7.79 -6.38
N ALA A 91 -24.58 7.17 -6.84
CA ALA A 91 -24.97 5.87 -6.37
C ALA A 91 -23.97 4.79 -6.85
N TYR A 92 -23.66 3.84 -5.96
CA TYR A 92 -22.74 2.76 -6.26
C TYR A 92 -23.11 1.51 -5.47
N SER A 93 -22.58 0.36 -5.91
CA SER A 93 -22.54 -0.85 -5.08
C SER A 93 -21.11 -1.37 -5.03
N PHE A 94 -20.73 -1.96 -3.88
CA PHE A 94 -19.40 -2.53 -3.69
C PHE A 94 -19.53 -4.05 -3.53
N ILE A 95 -19.05 -4.79 -4.52
CA ILE A 95 -19.15 -6.25 -4.57
C ILE A 95 -17.80 -6.83 -4.99
N GLY A 96 -17.27 -7.74 -4.18
CA GLY A 96 -15.94 -8.26 -4.38
C GLY A 96 -14.92 -7.15 -4.16
N ARG A 97 -14.07 -6.80 -5.01
CA ARG A 97 -13.14 -5.67 -4.88
C ARG A 97 -13.44 -4.59 -5.92
N LYS A 98 -14.70 -4.51 -6.34
CA LYS A 98 -15.14 -3.59 -7.39
C LYS A 98 -16.27 -2.71 -6.93
N VAL A 99 -16.15 -1.43 -7.27
CA VAL A 99 -17.23 -0.45 -7.15
C VAL A 99 -17.96 -0.38 -8.48
N HIS A 100 -19.24 -0.68 -8.49
CA HIS A 100 -20.07 -0.64 -9.68
C HIS A 100 -20.76 0.72 -9.78
N VAL A 101 -20.54 1.41 -10.88
CA VAL A 101 -21.00 2.77 -11.14
C VAL A 101 -21.58 2.87 -12.55
N ALA A 102 -22.36 3.94 -12.79
CA ALA A 102 -22.96 4.18 -14.10
C ALA A 102 -22.23 5.24 -14.93
N HIS A 103 -21.20 5.88 -14.36
CA HIS A 103 -20.58 7.07 -14.95
C HIS A 103 -19.05 6.99 -15.00
N SER A 104 -18.48 7.69 -15.98
CA SER A 104 -17.03 7.97 -16.09
C SER A 104 -16.83 9.46 -16.31
N PRO A 105 -15.75 10.10 -15.80
CA PRO A 105 -14.75 9.54 -14.91
C PRO A 105 -15.24 9.40 -13.46
N GLU A 106 -14.53 8.60 -12.66
CA GLU A 106 -14.92 8.36 -11.27
C GLU A 106 -13.76 8.60 -10.31
N THR A 107 -14.08 9.16 -9.14
CA THR A 107 -13.15 9.29 -8.02
C THR A 107 -13.71 8.50 -6.85
N VAL A 108 -12.98 7.50 -6.40
CA VAL A 108 -13.36 6.64 -5.28
C VAL A 108 -12.39 6.88 -4.12
N THR A 109 -12.94 7.25 -2.96
CA THR A 109 -12.17 7.34 -1.71
C THR A 109 -12.50 6.12 -0.87
N TYR A 110 -11.47 5.38 -0.45
CA TYR A 110 -11.67 4.16 0.32
C TYR A 110 -10.58 3.95 1.35
N LYS A 111 -10.89 3.13 2.34
CA LYS A 111 -9.95 2.75 3.41
C LYS A 111 -9.56 1.30 3.30
N THR A 112 -8.33 1.03 3.72
CA THR A 112 -7.79 -0.33 3.80
C THR A 112 -7.40 -0.66 5.23
N GLU A 113 -7.43 -1.95 5.57
CA GLU A 113 -6.96 -2.45 6.86
C GLU A 113 -6.09 -3.68 6.66
N PRO A 114 -4.99 -3.82 7.44
CA PRO A 114 -4.15 -5.00 7.36
C PRO A 114 -4.82 -6.23 8.00
N HIS A 115 -4.47 -7.39 7.49
CA HIS A 115 -4.79 -8.69 8.09
C HIS A 115 -3.52 -9.29 8.68
N LEU A 116 -3.62 -9.85 9.89
CA LEU A 116 -2.46 -10.41 10.59
C LEU A 116 -1.71 -11.48 9.77
N ALA A 117 -2.45 -12.34 9.07
CA ALA A 117 -1.85 -13.36 8.21
C ALA A 117 -0.99 -12.76 7.09
N ASP A 118 -1.42 -11.66 6.51
CA ASP A 118 -0.66 -10.96 5.47
C ASP A 118 0.59 -10.29 6.05
N ILE A 119 0.48 -9.70 7.24
CA ILE A 119 1.63 -9.13 7.94
C ILE A 119 2.68 -10.20 8.20
N ASP A 120 2.29 -11.34 8.75
CA ASP A 120 3.21 -12.44 9.07
C ASP A 120 3.92 -12.97 7.81
N THR A 121 3.20 -13.04 6.70
CA THR A 121 3.75 -13.55 5.43
C THR A 121 4.67 -12.53 4.75
N LEU A 122 4.30 -11.26 4.76
CA LEU A 122 4.97 -10.23 3.95
C LEU A 122 6.05 -9.46 4.70
N LEU A 123 6.02 -9.42 6.03
CA LEU A 123 6.99 -8.65 6.81
C LEU A 123 8.44 -9.09 6.59
N PRO A 124 8.77 -10.38 6.45
CA PRO A 124 10.12 -10.80 6.08
C PRO A 124 10.59 -10.23 4.74
N ILE A 125 9.69 -10.11 3.77
CA ILE A 125 10.01 -9.51 2.46
C ILE A 125 10.26 -8.01 2.61
N VAL A 126 9.49 -7.33 3.47
CA VAL A 126 9.73 -5.93 3.82
C VAL A 126 11.14 -5.71 4.34
N TYR A 127 11.61 -6.56 5.25
CA TYR A 127 12.95 -6.43 5.83
C TYR A 127 14.05 -6.72 4.80
N GLN A 128 13.86 -7.69 3.92
CA GLN A 128 14.78 -7.92 2.81
C GLN A 128 14.87 -6.71 1.89
N TYR A 129 13.73 -6.15 1.51
CA TYR A 129 13.65 -4.99 0.62
C TYR A 129 14.27 -3.75 1.29
N ALA A 130 13.95 -3.50 2.55
CA ALA A 130 14.49 -2.38 3.31
C ALA A 130 16.02 -2.51 3.46
N THR A 131 16.53 -3.70 3.72
CA THR A 131 17.99 -3.94 3.81
C THR A 131 18.66 -3.67 2.47
N ALA A 132 18.08 -4.13 1.37
CA ALA A 132 18.60 -3.86 0.03
C ALA A 132 18.59 -2.36 -0.31
N LEU A 133 17.56 -1.61 0.09
CA LEU A 133 17.52 -0.17 -0.05
C LEU A 133 18.63 0.50 0.77
N TYR A 134 18.84 0.07 2.00
CA TYR A 134 19.87 0.58 2.87
C TYR A 134 21.28 0.33 2.30
N ASP A 135 21.48 -0.84 1.70
CA ASP A 135 22.78 -1.23 1.10
C ASP A 135 23.00 -0.60 -0.28
N GLY A 136 22.00 0.13 -0.82
CA GLY A 136 22.12 0.79 -2.11
C GLY A 136 22.08 -0.16 -3.30
N GLU A 137 21.38 -1.29 -3.16
CA GLU A 137 21.22 -2.28 -4.24
C GLU A 137 20.48 -1.70 -5.45
N ASP A 138 20.73 -2.27 -6.64
CA ASP A 138 20.14 -1.79 -7.87
C ASP A 138 18.65 -2.16 -8.02
N SER A 139 18.00 -1.56 -9.03
CA SER A 139 16.58 -1.79 -9.27
C SER A 139 16.26 -3.24 -9.64
N LYS A 140 17.19 -3.96 -10.24
CA LYS A 140 17.00 -5.37 -10.59
C LYS A 140 16.95 -6.26 -9.34
N THR A 141 17.84 -6.02 -8.38
CA THR A 141 17.84 -6.72 -7.09
C THR A 141 16.57 -6.43 -6.32
N LEU A 142 16.15 -5.17 -6.25
CA LEU A 142 14.92 -4.76 -5.58
C LEU A 142 13.69 -5.41 -6.22
N ALA A 143 13.60 -5.44 -7.55
CA ALA A 143 12.51 -6.10 -8.26
C ALA A 143 12.47 -7.60 -8.00
N SER A 144 13.64 -8.25 -7.89
CA SER A 144 13.75 -9.67 -7.57
C SER A 144 13.18 -9.98 -6.17
N ILE A 145 13.46 -9.13 -5.20
CA ILE A 145 12.90 -9.27 -3.84
C ILE A 145 11.37 -9.15 -3.88
N LEU A 146 10.86 -8.13 -4.57
CA LEU A 146 9.41 -7.93 -4.69
C LEU A 146 8.71 -9.07 -5.44
N SER A 147 9.41 -9.81 -6.28
CA SER A 147 8.82 -10.95 -6.99
C SER A 147 8.39 -12.09 -6.07
N GLN A 148 8.82 -12.07 -4.81
CA GLN A 148 8.40 -13.03 -3.77
C GLN A 148 6.98 -12.77 -3.26
N CYS A 149 6.41 -11.61 -3.57
CA CYS A 149 5.06 -11.25 -3.08
C CYS A 149 3.95 -12.07 -3.80
#